data_25c2f41fdb65a7a80361163f9b9db7db
#
_entry.id   25c2f41fdb65a7a80361163f9b9db7db
#
_cell.length_a   1.000
_cell.length_b   1.000
_cell.length_c   1.000
_cell.angle_alpha   90.00
_cell.angle_beta   90.00
_cell.angle_gamma   90.00
#
_symmetry.space_group_name_H-M   'P 1'
#
loop_
_entity.id
_entity.type
_entity.pdbx_description
1 polymer ?
#
loop_
_entity_poly.entity_id
_entity_poly.type
_entity_poly.pdbx_seq_one_letter_code
_entity_poly.pdbx_strand_id
1 'polypeptide(L)'
;MSHRLDGKVAIVTGGTLGIGLAVADKFVAEGGKVMITGRHADVGEKAAKSIGGPDVIQFFQHDATDEQGWLDLFDATEKAFGPVTTIVNNAGMAVNKSIENTSTKEWKQQLAVNLDGVFYGTRLGIQRMKNKHLGASIINMSSIEGFVGDPNLGAYNASKGGVRIMSKSAAVDCALKDYDVRVNTVHPGYIKTPLVDDLPGAEAAMSARTKTPMGHIGEPNDIAWICVYLASDESKFATGSEFVVDGGYTAQ
;
A
#
# COMPACT_ATOMS: atom_id res chain seq x y z
N MET A 1 -15.13 -19.73 3.41
CA MET A 1 -14.26 -18.55 3.48
C MET A 1 -13.60 -18.58 4.85
N SER A 2 -12.33 -18.28 4.94
CA SER A 2 -11.57 -18.48 6.19
C SER A 2 -11.79 -17.40 7.25
N HIS A 3 -12.42 -16.27 6.91
CA HIS A 3 -12.75 -15.17 7.84
C HIS A 3 -11.54 -14.65 8.66
N ARG A 4 -10.37 -14.56 8.01
CA ARG A 4 -9.10 -14.17 8.65
C ARG A 4 -9.08 -12.73 9.17
N LEU A 5 -9.99 -11.89 8.65
CA LEU A 5 -10.09 -10.46 8.97
C LEU A 5 -11.40 -10.09 9.68
N ASP A 6 -12.10 -11.05 10.27
CA ASP A 6 -13.29 -10.77 11.07
C ASP A 6 -12.96 -9.75 12.18
N GLY A 7 -13.79 -8.70 12.27
CA GLY A 7 -13.58 -7.60 13.21
C GLY A 7 -12.49 -6.60 12.86
N LYS A 8 -11.77 -6.79 11.75
CA LYS A 8 -10.76 -5.81 11.28
C LYS A 8 -11.43 -4.71 10.44
N VAL A 9 -11.00 -3.47 10.66
CA VAL A 9 -11.41 -2.29 9.90
C VAL A 9 -10.17 -1.70 9.23
N ALA A 10 -10.18 -1.62 7.91
CA ALA A 10 -9.02 -1.22 7.13
C ALA A 10 -9.25 0.08 6.33
N ILE A 11 -8.21 0.90 6.23
CA ILE A 11 -8.08 1.98 5.24
C ILE A 11 -7.10 1.51 4.16
N VAL A 12 -7.50 1.58 2.88
CA VAL A 12 -6.64 1.25 1.74
C VAL A 12 -6.52 2.46 0.83
N THR A 13 -5.38 3.14 0.84
CA THR A 13 -5.15 4.28 -0.06
C THR A 13 -4.84 3.82 -1.48
N GLY A 14 -5.34 4.57 -2.49
CA GLY A 14 -5.26 4.12 -3.88
C GLY A 14 -6.01 2.83 -4.12
N GLY A 15 -7.11 2.59 -3.37
CA GLY A 15 -7.91 1.36 -3.39
C GLY A 15 -8.88 1.25 -4.57
N THR A 16 -8.80 2.15 -5.55
CA THR A 16 -9.78 2.21 -6.64
C THR A 16 -9.40 1.39 -7.88
N LEU A 17 -8.16 0.93 -7.97
CA LEU A 17 -7.65 0.12 -9.08
C LEU A 17 -6.38 -0.67 -8.69
N GLY A 18 -5.95 -1.58 -9.56
CA GLY A 18 -4.69 -2.32 -9.42
C GLY A 18 -4.57 -3.09 -8.10
N ILE A 19 -3.39 -3.00 -7.48
CA ILE A 19 -3.07 -3.69 -6.23
C ILE A 19 -4.04 -3.27 -5.11
N GLY A 20 -4.29 -1.96 -4.95
CA GLY A 20 -5.15 -1.47 -3.87
C GLY A 20 -6.59 -2.00 -3.97
N LEU A 21 -7.14 -2.09 -5.18
CA LEU A 21 -8.47 -2.67 -5.40
C LEU A 21 -8.49 -4.17 -5.06
N ALA A 22 -7.47 -4.91 -5.48
CA ALA A 22 -7.35 -6.33 -5.16
C ALA A 22 -7.19 -6.57 -3.64
N VAL A 23 -6.44 -5.72 -2.94
CA VAL A 23 -6.34 -5.77 -1.48
C VAL A 23 -7.70 -5.55 -0.84
N ALA A 24 -8.44 -4.52 -1.25
CA ALA A 24 -9.77 -4.24 -0.72
C ALA A 24 -10.75 -5.40 -0.97
N ASP A 25 -10.74 -5.98 -2.17
CA ASP A 25 -11.56 -7.16 -2.52
C ASP A 25 -11.25 -8.34 -1.58
N LYS A 26 -9.97 -8.68 -1.41
CA LYS A 26 -9.58 -9.81 -0.53
C LYS A 26 -9.85 -9.52 0.94
N PHE A 27 -9.70 -8.28 1.38
CA PHE A 27 -10.01 -7.92 2.77
C PHE A 27 -11.51 -8.11 3.07
N VAL A 28 -12.40 -7.67 2.17
CA VAL A 28 -13.84 -7.89 2.29
C VAL A 28 -14.19 -9.37 2.20
N ALA A 29 -13.58 -10.12 1.26
CA ALA A 29 -13.80 -11.56 1.12
C ALA A 29 -13.38 -12.36 2.37
N GLU A 30 -12.42 -11.85 3.15
CA GLU A 30 -11.94 -12.44 4.40
C GLU A 30 -12.64 -11.88 5.67
N GLY A 31 -13.77 -11.16 5.52
CA GLY A 31 -14.61 -10.68 6.62
C GLY A 31 -14.26 -9.31 7.16
N GLY A 32 -13.28 -8.62 6.58
CA GLY A 32 -12.88 -7.26 6.98
C GLY A 32 -13.84 -6.19 6.44
N LYS A 33 -13.87 -5.03 7.11
CA LYS A 33 -14.53 -3.82 6.61
C LYS A 33 -13.51 -2.85 6.07
N VAL A 34 -13.79 -2.21 4.92
CA VAL A 34 -12.76 -1.46 4.19
C VAL A 34 -13.26 -0.07 3.78
N MET A 35 -12.47 0.95 4.09
CA MET A 35 -12.57 2.26 3.47
C MET A 35 -11.49 2.37 2.40
N ILE A 36 -11.88 2.44 1.14
CA ILE A 36 -10.95 2.70 0.03
C ILE A 36 -10.88 4.19 -0.27
N THR A 37 -9.70 4.67 -0.72
CA THR A 37 -9.55 6.06 -1.11
C THR A 37 -8.96 6.24 -2.50
N GLY A 38 -9.21 7.41 -3.07
CA GLY A 38 -8.68 7.86 -4.35
C GLY A 38 -9.12 9.28 -4.65
N ARG A 39 -8.56 9.90 -5.70
CA ARG A 39 -8.81 11.30 -6.03
C ARG A 39 -10.09 11.54 -6.84
N HIS A 40 -10.61 10.51 -7.51
CA HIS A 40 -11.76 10.61 -8.42
C HIS A 40 -12.96 9.89 -7.82
N ALA A 41 -14.00 10.66 -7.48
CA ALA A 41 -15.18 10.15 -6.76
C ALA A 41 -15.94 9.10 -7.57
N ASP A 42 -16.17 9.35 -8.86
CA ASP A 42 -16.89 8.44 -9.77
C ASP A 42 -16.21 7.08 -9.91
N VAL A 43 -14.88 7.07 -10.01
CA VAL A 43 -14.09 5.83 -10.09
C VAL A 43 -14.12 5.10 -8.74
N GLY A 44 -13.99 5.84 -7.64
CA GLY A 44 -13.96 5.27 -6.30
C GLY A 44 -15.29 4.65 -5.87
N GLU A 45 -16.40 5.34 -6.11
CA GLU A 45 -17.73 4.80 -5.81
C GLU A 45 -18.05 3.56 -6.65
N LYS A 46 -17.67 3.56 -7.93
CA LYS A 46 -17.82 2.39 -8.80
C LYS A 46 -16.98 1.21 -8.30
N ALA A 47 -15.74 1.46 -7.88
CA ALA A 47 -14.85 0.46 -7.34
C ALA A 47 -15.43 -0.16 -6.05
N ALA A 48 -15.88 0.65 -5.10
CA ALA A 48 -16.51 0.14 -3.88
C ALA A 48 -17.75 -0.72 -4.19
N LYS A 49 -18.64 -0.23 -5.04
CA LYS A 49 -19.86 -0.98 -5.47
C LYS A 49 -19.56 -2.31 -6.16
N SER A 50 -18.41 -2.43 -6.83
CA SER A 50 -18.04 -3.69 -7.50
C SER A 50 -17.59 -4.78 -6.53
N ILE A 51 -17.19 -4.42 -5.30
CA ILE A 51 -16.71 -5.35 -4.27
C ILE A 51 -17.83 -5.74 -3.31
N GLY A 52 -18.65 -4.77 -2.86
CA GLY A 52 -19.69 -5.10 -1.89
C GLY A 52 -20.61 -3.95 -1.56
N GLY A 53 -21.50 -4.21 -0.58
CA GLY A 53 -22.42 -3.21 -0.05
C GLY A 53 -21.75 -2.24 0.95
N PRO A 54 -22.44 -1.12 1.28
CA PRO A 54 -21.89 -0.07 2.14
C PRO A 54 -21.62 -0.51 3.59
N ASP A 55 -22.14 -1.66 4.00
CA ASP A 55 -21.88 -2.22 5.33
C ASP A 55 -20.49 -2.83 5.49
N VAL A 56 -19.83 -3.16 4.36
CA VAL A 56 -18.51 -3.81 4.33
C VAL A 56 -17.44 -3.00 3.59
N ILE A 57 -17.84 -2.15 2.63
CA ILE A 57 -16.90 -1.30 1.90
C ILE A 57 -17.50 0.05 1.53
N GLN A 58 -16.73 1.11 1.73
CA GLN A 58 -17.09 2.47 1.29
C GLN A 58 -15.91 3.16 0.64
N PHE A 59 -16.19 4.20 -0.12
CA PHE A 59 -15.20 5.07 -0.72
C PHE A 59 -15.20 6.44 -0.03
N PHE A 60 -13.99 6.96 0.22
CA PHE A 60 -13.76 8.33 0.68
C PHE A 60 -12.83 9.04 -0.28
N GLN A 61 -13.26 10.20 -0.84
CA GLN A 61 -12.40 10.97 -1.74
C GLN A 61 -11.26 11.60 -0.95
N HIS A 62 -10.02 11.23 -1.28
CA HIS A 62 -8.84 11.69 -0.55
C HIS A 62 -7.61 11.71 -1.46
N ASP A 63 -6.80 12.77 -1.34
CA ASP A 63 -5.44 12.82 -1.85
C ASP A 63 -4.48 12.46 -0.72
N ALA A 64 -3.65 11.44 -0.91
CA ALA A 64 -2.71 10.97 0.11
C ALA A 64 -1.68 12.05 0.54
N THR A 65 -1.51 13.11 -0.26
CA THR A 65 -0.64 14.25 0.06
C THR A 65 -1.28 15.29 0.97
N ASP A 66 -2.58 15.17 1.25
CA ASP A 66 -3.33 16.07 2.13
C ASP A 66 -3.36 15.51 3.57
N GLU A 67 -2.52 16.10 4.42
CA GLU A 67 -2.42 15.68 5.83
C GLU A 67 -3.72 15.90 6.62
N GLN A 68 -4.44 17.01 6.37
CA GLN A 68 -5.74 17.26 7.02
C GLN A 68 -6.79 16.26 6.55
N GLY A 69 -6.81 15.95 5.25
CA GLY A 69 -7.71 14.95 4.67
C GLY A 69 -7.53 13.56 5.30
N TRP A 70 -6.35 13.22 5.80
CA TRP A 70 -6.13 12.00 6.55
C TRP A 70 -6.91 11.96 7.88
N LEU A 71 -7.00 13.07 8.60
CA LEU A 71 -7.80 13.14 9.85
C LEU A 71 -9.27 12.90 9.54
N ASP A 72 -9.80 13.57 8.52
CA ASP A 72 -11.18 13.43 8.08
C ASP A 72 -11.48 11.99 7.61
N LEU A 73 -10.53 11.35 6.93
CA LEU A 73 -10.60 9.95 6.50
C LEU A 73 -10.71 8.98 7.70
N PHE A 74 -9.89 9.18 8.73
CA PHE A 74 -9.97 8.37 9.95
C PHE A 74 -11.34 8.54 10.62
N ASP A 75 -11.80 9.77 10.81
CA ASP A 75 -13.09 10.06 11.45
C ASP A 75 -14.26 9.46 10.67
N ALA A 76 -14.25 9.56 9.34
CA ALA A 76 -15.24 8.95 8.47
C ALA A 76 -15.22 7.41 8.56
N THR A 77 -14.03 6.81 8.57
CA THR A 77 -13.88 5.35 8.66
C THR A 77 -14.35 4.83 10.01
N GLU A 78 -13.93 5.46 11.11
CA GLU A 78 -14.32 5.07 12.47
C GLU A 78 -15.83 5.24 12.69
N LYS A 79 -16.45 6.26 12.08
CA LYS A 79 -17.90 6.46 12.10
C LYS A 79 -18.66 5.38 11.33
N ALA A 80 -18.12 4.93 10.19
CA ALA A 80 -18.79 3.95 9.32
C ALA A 80 -18.65 2.52 9.86
N PHE A 81 -17.47 2.15 10.36
CA PHE A 81 -17.12 0.76 10.60
C PHE A 81 -16.61 0.46 12.02
N GLY A 82 -16.33 1.47 12.83
CA GLY A 82 -15.70 1.32 14.13
C GLY A 82 -14.18 1.54 14.07
N PRO A 83 -13.45 1.25 15.16
CA PRO A 83 -12.03 1.57 15.29
C PRO A 83 -11.19 1.00 14.17
N VAL A 84 -10.36 1.84 13.54
CA VAL A 84 -9.39 1.39 12.53
C VAL A 84 -8.37 0.46 13.17
N THR A 85 -8.12 -0.68 12.53
CA THR A 85 -7.15 -1.69 12.94
C THR A 85 -6.04 -1.89 11.91
N THR A 86 -6.28 -1.49 10.66
CA THR A 86 -5.34 -1.75 9.57
C THR A 86 -5.25 -0.56 8.64
N ILE A 87 -4.02 -0.24 8.20
CA ILE A 87 -3.78 0.74 7.13
C ILE A 87 -2.92 0.08 6.07
N VAL A 88 -3.34 0.21 4.82
CA VAL A 88 -2.54 -0.12 3.65
C VAL A 88 -2.21 1.17 2.90
N ASN A 89 -1.00 1.66 3.10
CA ASN A 89 -0.46 2.82 2.38
C ASN A 89 -0.01 2.37 0.99
N ASN A 90 -0.98 2.29 0.05
CA ASN A 90 -0.75 1.78 -1.30
C ASN A 90 -0.74 2.88 -2.38
N ALA A 91 -1.34 4.04 -2.14
CA ALA A 91 -1.32 5.14 -3.10
C ALA A 91 0.10 5.44 -3.60
N GLY A 92 0.26 5.55 -4.90
CA GLY A 92 1.56 5.79 -5.50
C GLY A 92 1.47 6.20 -6.96
N MET A 93 2.57 6.73 -7.46
CA MET A 93 2.79 7.08 -8.86
C MET A 93 4.23 6.77 -9.27
N ALA A 94 4.51 6.76 -10.56
CA ALA A 94 5.88 6.63 -11.08
C ALA A 94 6.14 7.71 -12.13
N VAL A 95 7.27 8.39 -12.01
CA VAL A 95 7.86 9.24 -13.05
C VAL A 95 8.94 8.43 -13.74
N ASN A 96 8.72 8.07 -14.99
CA ASN A 96 9.66 7.27 -15.79
C ASN A 96 10.64 8.19 -16.52
N LYS A 97 11.69 8.59 -15.81
CA LYS A 97 12.78 9.43 -16.32
C LYS A 97 14.10 9.14 -15.62
N SER A 98 15.21 9.29 -16.34
CA SER A 98 16.54 9.29 -15.73
C SER A 98 16.68 10.43 -14.71
N ILE A 99 17.61 10.29 -13.77
CA ILE A 99 17.81 11.31 -12.73
C ILE A 99 18.17 12.68 -13.30
N GLU A 100 18.97 12.71 -14.36
CA GLU A 100 19.39 13.95 -15.04
C GLU A 100 18.23 14.69 -15.74
N ASN A 101 17.19 13.95 -16.18
CA ASN A 101 16.04 14.47 -16.90
C ASN A 101 14.80 14.70 -15.99
N THR A 102 14.89 14.31 -14.73
CA THR A 102 13.83 14.51 -13.75
C THR A 102 13.83 15.97 -13.26
N SER A 103 12.76 16.72 -13.56
CA SER A 103 12.64 18.08 -13.06
C SER A 103 12.41 18.11 -11.54
N THR A 104 12.79 19.23 -10.91
CA THR A 104 12.50 19.45 -9.47
C THR A 104 11.01 19.32 -9.13
N LYS A 105 10.11 19.70 -10.05
CA LYS A 105 8.66 19.57 -9.87
C LYS A 105 8.24 18.11 -9.82
N GLU A 106 8.70 17.31 -10.78
CA GLU A 106 8.40 15.86 -10.84
C GLU A 106 8.99 15.11 -9.64
N TRP A 107 10.23 15.44 -9.26
CA TRP A 107 10.86 14.92 -8.05
C TRP A 107 9.99 15.18 -6.80
N LYS A 108 9.62 16.45 -6.56
CA LYS A 108 8.79 16.82 -5.41
C LYS A 108 7.42 16.14 -5.43
N GLN A 109 6.78 16.06 -6.59
CA GLN A 109 5.49 15.38 -6.75
C GLN A 109 5.59 13.88 -6.44
N GLN A 110 6.65 13.23 -6.94
CA GLN A 110 6.92 11.81 -6.68
C GLN A 110 7.10 11.54 -5.18
N LEU A 111 7.91 12.35 -4.50
CA LEU A 111 8.13 12.21 -3.06
C LEU A 111 6.87 12.53 -2.25
N ALA A 112 6.13 13.59 -2.59
CA ALA A 112 4.92 13.96 -1.89
C ALA A 112 3.90 12.81 -1.89
N VAL A 113 3.67 12.15 -3.04
CA VAL A 113 2.72 11.02 -3.09
C VAL A 113 3.29 9.77 -2.44
N ASN A 114 4.50 9.35 -2.85
CA ASN A 114 5.02 8.02 -2.53
C ASN A 114 5.71 7.93 -1.16
N LEU A 115 6.15 9.04 -0.60
CA LEU A 115 6.87 9.07 0.68
C LEU A 115 6.12 9.88 1.75
N ASP A 116 5.79 11.17 1.47
CA ASP A 116 5.11 12.00 2.46
C ASP A 116 3.70 11.47 2.76
N GLY A 117 2.95 11.03 1.73
CA GLY A 117 1.65 10.40 1.91
C GLY A 117 1.71 9.12 2.76
N VAL A 118 2.74 8.28 2.56
CA VAL A 118 2.96 7.09 3.38
C VAL A 118 3.37 7.47 4.81
N PHE A 119 4.16 8.53 4.97
CA PHE A 119 4.52 9.08 6.28
C PHE A 119 3.27 9.56 7.04
N TYR A 120 2.38 10.32 6.40
CA TYR A 120 1.14 10.77 7.04
C TYR A 120 0.28 9.60 7.49
N GLY A 121 0.02 8.63 6.63
CA GLY A 121 -0.75 7.43 6.96
C GLY A 121 -0.12 6.61 8.08
N THR A 122 1.22 6.45 8.07
CA THR A 122 1.95 5.74 9.12
C THR A 122 1.88 6.48 10.45
N ARG A 123 2.19 7.78 10.47
CA ARG A 123 2.21 8.60 11.67
C ARG A 123 0.83 8.70 12.33
N LEU A 124 -0.18 9.05 11.55
CA LEU A 124 -1.55 9.20 12.06
C LEU A 124 -2.14 7.84 12.43
N GLY A 125 -1.80 6.78 11.68
CA GLY A 125 -2.16 5.42 12.01
C GLY A 125 -1.62 5.00 13.38
N ILE A 126 -0.35 5.23 13.66
CA ILE A 126 0.23 4.96 14.98
C ILE A 126 -0.52 5.76 16.06
N GLN A 127 -0.75 7.06 15.83
CA GLN A 127 -1.43 7.93 16.81
C GLN A 127 -2.86 7.46 17.12
N ARG A 128 -3.61 6.99 16.12
CA ARG A 128 -5.01 6.57 16.24
C ARG A 128 -5.16 5.14 16.78
N MET A 129 -4.22 4.24 16.49
CA MET A 129 -4.33 2.82 16.80
C MET A 129 -3.57 2.40 18.07
N LYS A 130 -2.53 3.15 18.50
CA LYS A 130 -1.72 2.80 19.66
C LYS A 130 -2.55 2.63 20.94
N ASN A 131 -2.15 1.69 21.79
CA ASN A 131 -2.74 1.43 23.11
C ASN A 131 -4.24 1.04 23.10
N LYS A 132 -4.76 0.66 21.94
CA LYS A 132 -6.14 0.18 21.82
C LYS A 132 -6.25 -1.34 21.96
N HIS A 133 -5.12 -2.05 21.97
CA HIS A 133 -5.03 -3.52 22.05
C HIS A 133 -5.87 -4.24 20.99
N LEU A 134 -5.82 -3.74 19.75
CA LEU A 134 -6.58 -4.24 18.61
C LEU A 134 -5.75 -5.11 17.66
N GLY A 135 -4.46 -5.35 18.01
CA GLY A 135 -3.52 -6.04 17.12
C GLY A 135 -3.33 -5.28 15.80
N ALA A 136 -3.07 -3.96 15.90
CA ALA A 136 -3.07 -3.08 14.74
C ALA A 136 -1.92 -3.36 13.77
N SER A 137 -2.16 -3.13 12.47
CA SER A 137 -1.20 -3.38 11.39
C SER A 137 -1.13 -2.21 10.41
N ILE A 138 0.07 -1.72 10.15
CA ILE A 138 0.36 -0.75 9.08
C ILE A 138 1.19 -1.46 8.03
N ILE A 139 0.69 -1.47 6.80
CA ILE A 139 1.29 -2.12 5.64
C ILE A 139 1.66 -1.04 4.64
N ASN A 140 2.96 -0.79 4.48
CA ASN A 140 3.47 0.22 3.58
C ASN A 140 3.92 -0.42 2.26
N MET A 141 3.28 0.01 1.15
CA MET A 141 3.63 -0.49 -0.18
C MET A 141 4.91 0.18 -0.67
N SER A 142 6.02 -0.57 -0.60
CA SER A 142 7.28 -0.19 -1.23
C SER A 142 7.35 -0.75 -2.67
N SER A 143 8.47 -1.31 -3.07
CA SER A 143 8.73 -1.94 -4.38
C SER A 143 10.05 -2.69 -4.32
N ILE A 144 10.33 -3.57 -5.28
CA ILE A 144 11.70 -4.04 -5.56
C ILE A 144 12.63 -2.87 -5.82
N GLU A 145 12.11 -1.78 -6.39
CA GLU A 145 12.84 -0.53 -6.64
C GLU A 145 13.27 0.21 -5.34
N GLY A 146 12.87 -0.27 -4.18
CA GLY A 146 13.43 0.12 -2.88
C GLY A 146 14.72 -0.64 -2.51
N PHE A 147 15.12 -1.67 -3.29
CA PHE A 147 16.34 -2.47 -3.11
C PHE A 147 17.33 -2.26 -4.25
N VAL A 148 16.83 -2.19 -5.48
CA VAL A 148 17.64 -2.11 -6.70
C VAL A 148 17.37 -0.81 -7.44
N GLY A 149 18.33 -0.38 -8.28
CA GLY A 149 18.18 0.84 -9.09
C GLY A 149 17.70 0.54 -10.50
N ASP A 150 16.70 1.27 -10.98
CA ASP A 150 16.36 1.37 -12.41
C ASP A 150 16.85 2.72 -12.95
N PRO A 151 17.57 2.76 -14.09
CA PRO A 151 18.13 3.99 -14.65
C PRO A 151 17.06 5.04 -15.01
N ASN A 152 15.81 4.64 -15.20
CA ASN A 152 14.70 5.53 -15.55
C ASN A 152 13.73 5.79 -14.40
N LEU A 153 14.03 5.36 -13.18
CA LEU A 153 13.15 5.47 -12.02
C LEU A 153 13.82 6.14 -10.81
N GLY A 154 14.79 7.05 -11.01
CA GLY A 154 15.60 7.62 -9.92
C GLY A 154 14.79 8.25 -8.79
N ALA A 155 13.74 9.03 -9.09
CA ALA A 155 12.85 9.60 -8.08
C ALA A 155 11.96 8.53 -7.41
N TYR A 156 11.54 7.51 -8.15
CA TYR A 156 10.77 6.39 -7.63
C TYR A 156 11.61 5.53 -6.68
N ASN A 157 12.84 5.16 -7.09
CA ASN A 157 13.80 4.46 -6.23
C ASN A 157 14.02 5.18 -4.90
N ALA A 158 14.27 6.49 -4.95
CA ALA A 158 14.44 7.30 -3.74
C ALA A 158 13.21 7.25 -2.82
N SER A 159 12.01 7.38 -3.39
CA SER A 159 10.76 7.33 -2.62
C SER A 159 10.54 5.96 -1.97
N LYS A 160 10.72 4.86 -2.72
CA LYS A 160 10.48 3.49 -2.24
C LYS A 160 11.58 3.00 -1.28
N GLY A 161 12.83 3.43 -1.48
CA GLY A 161 13.91 3.26 -0.50
C GLY A 161 13.63 4.01 0.81
N GLY A 162 13.09 5.23 0.72
CA GLY A 162 12.64 6.01 1.88
C GLY A 162 11.53 5.32 2.67
N VAL A 163 10.48 4.83 2.00
CA VAL A 163 9.39 4.05 2.62
C VAL A 163 9.93 2.83 3.34
N ARG A 164 10.83 2.08 2.70
CA ARG A 164 11.46 0.88 3.24
C ARG A 164 12.12 1.14 4.59
N ILE A 165 12.99 2.13 4.70
CA ILE A 165 13.75 2.40 5.92
C ILE A 165 12.90 3.13 6.97
N MET A 166 12.05 4.08 6.57
CA MET A 166 11.13 4.75 7.48
C MET A 166 10.22 3.75 8.20
N SER A 167 9.73 2.74 7.49
CA SER A 167 8.86 1.71 8.08
C SER A 167 9.55 0.89 9.15
N LYS A 168 10.83 0.55 8.98
CA LYS A 168 11.63 -0.12 10.00
C LYS A 168 11.79 0.73 11.26
N SER A 169 12.07 2.02 11.08
CA SER A 169 12.16 2.96 12.20
C SER A 169 10.86 3.02 13.00
N ALA A 170 9.72 3.16 12.28
CA ALA A 170 8.39 3.20 12.90
C ALA A 170 8.06 1.88 13.64
N ALA A 171 8.40 0.73 13.04
CA ALA A 171 8.19 -0.59 13.64
C ALA A 171 8.93 -0.76 14.97
N VAL A 172 10.22 -0.40 14.98
CA VAL A 172 11.06 -0.47 16.18
C VAL A 172 10.55 0.47 17.28
N ASP A 173 10.17 1.71 16.92
CA ASP A 173 9.62 2.68 17.85
C ASP A 173 8.32 2.18 18.50
N CYS A 174 7.40 1.63 17.70
CA CYS A 174 6.15 1.06 18.20
C CYS A 174 6.38 -0.13 19.13
N ALA A 175 7.32 -1.02 18.77
CA ALA A 175 7.65 -2.19 19.59
C ALA A 175 8.30 -1.80 20.94
N LEU A 176 9.26 -0.87 20.92
CA LEU A 176 9.93 -0.41 22.14
C LEU A 176 8.98 0.33 23.11
N LYS A 177 7.90 0.92 22.57
CA LYS A 177 6.89 1.65 23.36
C LYS A 177 5.66 0.80 23.71
N ASP A 178 5.66 -0.47 23.33
CA ASP A 178 4.54 -1.42 23.55
C ASP A 178 3.18 -0.89 23.04
N TYR A 179 3.18 -0.30 21.83
CA TYR A 179 1.98 0.34 21.28
C TYR A 179 0.94 -0.63 20.70
N ASP A 180 1.27 -1.91 20.60
CA ASP A 180 0.46 -2.94 19.91
C ASP A 180 0.13 -2.56 18.44
N VAL A 181 1.11 -1.94 17.76
CA VAL A 181 1.04 -1.57 16.36
C VAL A 181 2.25 -2.16 15.62
N ARG A 182 1.98 -3.01 14.65
CA ARG A 182 3.00 -3.58 13.76
C ARG A 182 3.12 -2.74 12.49
N VAL A 183 4.33 -2.54 12.00
CA VAL A 183 4.59 -1.83 10.75
C VAL A 183 5.48 -2.69 9.87
N ASN A 184 5.01 -3.05 8.67
CA ASN A 184 5.74 -3.86 7.71
C ASN A 184 5.71 -3.26 6.32
N THR A 185 6.63 -3.67 5.46
CA THR A 185 6.65 -3.29 4.04
C THR A 185 6.39 -4.47 3.14
N VAL A 186 5.64 -4.24 2.06
CA VAL A 186 5.49 -5.16 0.94
C VAL A 186 6.25 -4.58 -0.26
N HIS A 187 6.98 -5.44 -0.95
CA HIS A 187 7.84 -5.07 -2.07
C HIS A 187 7.42 -5.86 -3.32
N PRO A 188 6.42 -5.35 -4.07
CA PRO A 188 6.02 -5.97 -5.33
C PRO A 188 7.14 -5.87 -6.37
N GLY A 189 7.27 -6.91 -7.18
CA GLY A 189 7.95 -6.84 -8.46
C GLY A 189 7.09 -6.20 -9.54
N TYR A 190 7.22 -6.66 -10.78
CA TYR A 190 6.36 -6.26 -11.88
C TYR A 190 4.99 -6.94 -11.76
N ILE A 191 3.96 -6.13 -11.48
CA ILE A 191 2.58 -6.57 -11.29
C ILE A 191 1.71 -5.91 -12.37
N LYS A 192 0.86 -6.69 -13.03
CA LYS A 192 -0.07 -6.24 -14.07
C LYS A 192 -1.08 -5.24 -13.49
N THR A 193 -0.84 -3.96 -13.70
CA THR A 193 -1.64 -2.84 -13.19
C THR A 193 -1.61 -1.70 -14.18
N PRO A 194 -2.61 -0.78 -14.16
CA PRO A 194 -2.57 0.41 -15.00
C PRO A 194 -1.29 1.24 -14.85
N LEU A 195 -0.68 1.28 -13.67
CA LEU A 195 0.60 1.97 -13.43
C LEU A 195 1.73 1.41 -14.31
N VAL A 196 1.70 0.11 -14.58
CA VAL A 196 2.70 -0.60 -15.37
C VAL A 196 2.33 -0.58 -16.84
N ASP A 197 1.03 -0.72 -17.17
CA ASP A 197 0.53 -0.69 -18.56
C ASP A 197 0.72 0.68 -19.22
N ASP A 198 0.73 1.77 -18.43
CA ASP A 198 0.97 3.14 -18.90
C ASP A 198 2.47 3.43 -19.20
N LEU A 199 3.39 2.53 -18.85
CA LEU A 199 4.80 2.70 -19.17
C LEU A 199 5.07 2.39 -20.66
N PRO A 200 5.71 3.30 -21.42
CA PRO A 200 6.00 3.08 -22.83
C PRO A 200 6.76 1.77 -23.07
N GLY A 201 6.22 0.93 -23.92
CA GLY A 201 6.81 -0.38 -24.24
C GLY A 201 6.74 -1.41 -23.10
N ALA A 202 5.84 -1.23 -22.14
CA ALA A 202 5.73 -2.03 -20.93
C ALA A 202 5.64 -3.53 -21.23
N GLU A 203 4.82 -3.95 -22.18
CA GLU A 203 4.62 -5.37 -22.49
C GLU A 203 5.85 -6.01 -23.17
N ALA A 204 6.45 -5.33 -24.14
CA ALA A 204 7.69 -5.79 -24.77
C ALA A 204 8.92 -5.63 -23.87
N ALA A 205 8.98 -4.56 -23.09
CA ALA A 205 10.02 -4.35 -22.09
C ALA A 205 9.89 -5.32 -20.92
N MET A 206 8.68 -5.72 -20.54
CA MET A 206 8.46 -6.71 -19.49
C MET A 206 8.68 -8.13 -19.97
N SER A 207 8.26 -8.54 -21.15
CA SER A 207 8.57 -9.88 -21.67
C SER A 207 10.06 -10.09 -21.97
N ALA A 208 10.75 -9.06 -22.47
CA ALA A 208 12.19 -9.13 -22.75
C ALA A 208 13.08 -8.82 -21.52
N ARG A 209 12.60 -8.06 -20.55
CA ARG A 209 13.28 -7.69 -19.31
C ARG A 209 12.83 -8.47 -18.10
N THR A 210 11.87 -9.35 -18.24
CA THR A 210 11.52 -10.25 -17.15
C THR A 210 12.68 -11.19 -16.91
N LYS A 211 13.75 -10.63 -16.41
CA LYS A 211 14.68 -11.33 -15.57
C LYS A 211 13.96 -11.83 -14.30
N THR A 212 12.64 -11.88 -14.32
CA THR A 212 11.84 -12.54 -13.31
C THR A 212 12.03 -14.04 -13.49
N PRO A 213 12.70 -14.72 -12.59
CA PRO A 213 13.00 -16.15 -12.74
C PRO A 213 11.78 -17.03 -12.99
N MET A 214 10.59 -16.61 -12.50
CA MET A 214 9.33 -17.31 -12.76
C MET A 214 8.82 -17.12 -14.21
N GLY A 215 9.44 -16.26 -15.04
CA GLY A 215 9.14 -16.09 -16.46
C GLY A 215 7.85 -15.35 -16.80
N HIS A 216 7.19 -14.77 -15.82
CA HIS A 216 5.96 -13.97 -16.00
C HIS A 216 5.87 -12.83 -14.98
N ILE A 217 5.02 -11.85 -15.24
CA ILE A 217 4.68 -10.79 -14.27
C ILE A 217 3.61 -11.30 -13.31
N GLY A 218 3.58 -10.75 -12.09
CA GLY A 218 2.57 -11.07 -11.09
C GLY A 218 1.22 -10.41 -11.38
N GLU A 219 0.18 -10.92 -10.74
CA GLU A 219 -1.16 -10.34 -10.73
C GLU A 219 -1.42 -9.57 -9.42
N PRO A 220 -2.33 -8.59 -9.37
CA PRO A 220 -2.64 -7.84 -8.15
C PRO A 220 -3.01 -8.71 -6.95
N ASN A 221 -3.62 -9.88 -7.19
CA ASN A 221 -3.96 -10.84 -6.13
C ASN A 221 -2.73 -11.45 -5.44
N ASP A 222 -1.59 -11.57 -6.12
CA ASP A 222 -0.35 -12.10 -5.51
C ASP A 222 0.11 -11.18 -4.37
N ILE A 223 -0.14 -9.88 -4.53
CA ILE A 223 0.17 -8.88 -3.49
C ILE A 223 -0.96 -8.79 -2.44
N ALA A 224 -2.20 -8.96 -2.85
CA ALA A 224 -3.33 -8.87 -1.93
C ALA A 224 -3.27 -9.95 -0.82
N TRP A 225 -2.85 -11.17 -1.14
CA TRP A 225 -2.77 -12.24 -0.15
C TRP A 225 -1.73 -12.01 0.94
N ILE A 226 -0.58 -11.44 0.62
CA ILE A 226 0.39 -11.07 1.67
C ILE A 226 -0.13 -9.94 2.55
N CYS A 227 -0.92 -9.00 1.99
CA CYS A 227 -1.60 -7.96 2.76
C CYS A 227 -2.64 -8.55 3.71
N VAL A 228 -3.41 -9.58 3.29
CA VAL A 228 -4.34 -10.32 4.17
C VAL A 228 -3.57 -10.95 5.34
N TYR A 229 -2.46 -11.65 5.08
CA TYR A 229 -1.61 -12.20 6.14
C TYR A 229 -1.16 -11.12 7.12
N LEU A 230 -0.66 -10.00 6.62
CA LEU A 230 -0.14 -8.91 7.44
C LEU A 230 -1.23 -8.18 8.25
N ALA A 231 -2.46 -8.12 7.74
CA ALA A 231 -3.61 -7.55 8.43
C ALA A 231 -4.20 -8.48 9.52
N SER A 232 -3.97 -9.79 9.38
CA SER A 232 -4.51 -10.82 10.28
C SER A 232 -3.65 -11.02 11.53
N ASP A 233 -4.20 -11.74 12.51
CA ASP A 233 -3.49 -12.12 13.73
C ASP A 233 -2.44 -13.23 13.50
N GLU A 234 -2.41 -13.84 12.32
CA GLU A 234 -1.38 -14.81 11.94
C GLU A 234 0.01 -14.17 11.88
N SER A 235 0.09 -12.86 11.63
CA SER A 235 1.34 -12.10 11.52
C SER A 235 1.74 -11.35 12.79
N LYS A 236 1.19 -11.71 13.95
CA LYS A 236 1.41 -10.99 15.23
C LYS A 236 2.87 -10.86 15.66
N PHE A 237 3.77 -11.69 15.13
CA PHE A 237 5.22 -11.60 15.41
C PHE A 237 6.02 -10.97 14.25
N ALA A 238 5.35 -10.44 13.22
CA ALA A 238 5.98 -9.78 12.08
C ALA A 238 5.88 -8.26 12.23
N THR A 239 6.99 -7.59 12.55
CA THR A 239 7.12 -6.12 12.53
C THR A 239 8.50 -5.73 12.03
N GLY A 240 8.62 -4.61 11.31
CA GLY A 240 9.86 -4.17 10.67
C GLY A 240 10.35 -5.06 9.53
N SER A 241 9.53 -6.00 9.10
CA SER A 241 9.87 -7.00 8.08
C SER A 241 9.57 -6.50 6.67
N GLU A 242 10.34 -7.02 5.72
CA GLU A 242 10.25 -6.73 4.29
C GLU A 242 9.72 -7.98 3.57
N PHE A 243 8.54 -7.87 2.97
CA PHE A 243 7.89 -8.98 2.26
C PHE A 243 8.01 -8.77 0.77
N VAL A 244 8.98 -9.45 0.16
CA VAL A 244 9.24 -9.36 -1.28
C VAL A 244 8.35 -10.36 -2.02
N VAL A 245 7.63 -9.88 -3.06
CA VAL A 245 6.76 -10.68 -3.91
C VAL A 245 7.02 -10.26 -5.36
N ASP A 246 8.03 -10.86 -5.98
CA ASP A 246 8.63 -10.37 -7.23
C ASP A 246 8.99 -11.47 -8.25
N GLY A 247 8.53 -12.71 -8.01
CA GLY A 247 8.86 -13.85 -8.87
C GLY A 247 10.35 -14.20 -8.91
N GLY A 248 11.11 -13.82 -7.85
CA GLY A 248 12.53 -14.09 -7.72
C GLY A 248 13.44 -13.03 -8.34
N TYR A 249 12.89 -11.88 -8.77
CA TYR A 249 13.66 -10.82 -9.45
C TYR A 249 14.86 -10.33 -8.63
N THR A 250 14.69 -10.11 -7.32
CA THR A 250 15.77 -9.61 -6.44
C THR A 250 16.60 -10.72 -5.78
N ALA A 251 16.32 -11.98 -6.06
CA ALA A 251 17.04 -13.13 -5.49
C ALA A 251 18.27 -13.54 -6.32
N GLN A 252 18.55 -12.89 -7.44
CA GLN A 252 19.65 -13.18 -8.37
C GLN A 252 20.71 -12.08 -8.40
#